data_13b77bc93f6fd867f58393e866db152f
#
_entry.id   13b77bc93f6fd867f58393e866db152f
#
_cell.length_a   1.000
_cell.length_b   1.000
_cell.length_c   1.000
_cell.angle_alpha   90.00
_cell.angle_beta   90.00
_cell.angle_gamma   90.00
#
_symmetry.space_group_name_H-M   'P 1'
#
loop_
_entity.id
_entity.type
_entity.pdbx_description
1 polymer ?
#
loop_
_entity_poly.entity_id
_entity_poly.type
_entity_poly.pdbx_seq_one_letter_code
_entity_poly.pdbx_strand_id
1 'polypeptide(L)'
;MYYIPTTYLTVRDDEGPIVFQREDLMRYSGNRGLIASGVTFRLLGAAFEDLCPNEIPHREYFRFRTSFPGDEVRDGIELVTRAVLKGRYFVDTSIAPDFAPQTPANGAMYFEVAYLDRAFAYSFDHNIFTKEWADE
;
A
#
# COMPACT_ATOMS: atom_id res chain seq x y z
N MET A 1 19.66 7.23 11.37
CA MET A 1 19.68 6.13 10.40
C MET A 1 19.06 6.58 9.09
N TYR A 2 19.66 6.26 8.00
CA TYR A 2 19.10 6.58 6.69
C TYR A 2 17.95 5.65 6.37
N TYR A 3 16.88 6.24 5.82
CA TYR A 3 15.91 5.47 5.07
C TYR A 3 16.41 5.34 3.64
N ILE A 4 16.68 4.11 3.21
CA ILE A 4 17.04 3.84 1.81
C ILE A 4 15.76 3.42 1.10
N PRO A 5 15.27 4.21 0.15
CA PRO A 5 14.04 3.83 -0.56
C PRO A 5 14.21 2.49 -1.25
N THR A 6 13.26 1.61 -1.04
CA THR A 6 13.19 0.36 -1.79
C THR A 6 12.96 0.67 -3.26
N THR A 7 13.73 0.06 -4.14
CA THR A 7 13.59 0.28 -5.57
C THR A 7 12.64 -0.73 -6.24
N TYR A 8 12.33 -1.81 -5.54
CA TYR A 8 11.41 -2.83 -6.03
C TYR A 8 10.79 -3.57 -4.85
N LEU A 9 9.65 -4.23 -5.11
CA LEU A 9 8.96 -5.09 -4.16
C LEU A 9 9.02 -6.52 -4.69
N THR A 10 9.32 -7.47 -3.82
CA THR A 10 9.33 -8.88 -4.20
C THR A 10 8.30 -9.63 -3.36
N VAL A 11 7.42 -10.33 -4.04
CA VAL A 11 6.50 -11.29 -3.44
C VAL A 11 6.73 -12.64 -4.10
N ARG A 12 6.08 -13.67 -3.61
CA ARG A 12 6.07 -14.98 -4.27
C ARG A 12 4.65 -15.51 -4.37
N ASP A 13 4.44 -16.37 -5.32
CA ASP A 13 3.30 -17.29 -5.35
C ASP A 13 3.84 -18.72 -5.17
N ASP A 14 3.01 -19.71 -5.44
CA ASP A 14 3.40 -21.11 -5.26
C ASP A 14 4.48 -21.56 -6.26
N GLU A 15 4.71 -20.79 -7.30
CA GLU A 15 5.66 -21.16 -8.36
C GLU A 15 6.97 -20.38 -8.30
N GLY A 16 7.05 -19.34 -7.51
CA GLY A 16 8.30 -18.59 -7.35
C GLY A 16 8.12 -17.11 -7.10
N PRO A 17 9.22 -16.35 -7.11
CA PRO A 17 9.18 -14.92 -6.82
C PRO A 17 8.67 -14.10 -8.00
N ILE A 18 8.03 -12.98 -7.66
CA ILE A 18 7.56 -11.98 -8.62
C ILE A 18 8.06 -10.63 -8.13
N VAL A 19 8.72 -9.89 -9.01
CA VAL A 19 9.33 -8.60 -8.67
C VAL A 19 8.55 -7.47 -9.35
N PHE A 20 8.18 -6.46 -8.56
CA PHE A 20 7.51 -5.26 -9.05
C PHE A 20 8.39 -4.04 -8.82
N GLN A 21 8.46 -3.17 -9.82
CA GLN A 21 9.05 -1.85 -9.70
C GLN A 21 7.94 -0.82 -9.53
N ARG A 22 8.28 0.37 -9.04
CA ARG A 22 7.31 1.45 -8.90
C ARG A 22 6.61 1.76 -10.22
N GLU A 23 7.33 1.68 -11.33
CA GLU A 23 6.80 1.93 -12.65
C GLU A 23 5.68 0.96 -13.03
N ASP A 24 5.72 -0.26 -12.50
CA ASP A 24 4.65 -1.24 -12.75
C ASP A 24 3.33 -0.78 -12.13
N LEU A 25 3.38 -0.23 -10.93
CA LEU A 25 2.20 0.31 -10.27
C LEU A 25 1.64 1.50 -11.05
N MET A 26 2.53 2.36 -11.54
CA MET A 26 2.14 3.52 -12.33
C MET A 26 1.48 3.11 -13.64
N ARG A 27 1.99 2.10 -14.30
CA ARG A 27 1.40 1.59 -15.55
C ARG A 27 0.04 0.97 -15.30
N TYR A 28 -0.11 0.26 -14.20
CA TYR A 28 -1.37 -0.39 -13.85
C TYR A 28 -2.46 0.63 -13.55
N SER A 29 -2.14 1.66 -12.77
CA SER A 29 -3.11 2.69 -12.37
C SER A 29 -3.33 3.75 -13.44
N GLY A 30 -2.39 3.90 -14.37
CA GLY A 30 -2.43 4.95 -15.38
C GLY A 30 -1.78 6.25 -14.90
N ASN A 31 -1.86 7.28 -15.75
CA ASN A 31 -1.12 8.54 -15.55
C ASN A 31 -1.57 9.33 -14.31
N ARG A 32 -2.73 9.06 -13.76
CA ARG A 32 -3.26 9.78 -12.60
C ARG A 32 -2.70 9.28 -11.28
N GLY A 33 -1.99 8.17 -11.28
CA GLY A 33 -1.57 7.50 -10.07
C GLY A 33 -0.15 7.77 -9.62
N LEU A 34 0.49 8.86 -10.03
CA LEU A 34 1.91 9.10 -9.74
C LEU A 34 2.22 9.15 -8.25
N ILE A 35 1.50 9.98 -7.49
CA ILE A 35 1.72 10.13 -6.05
C ILE A 35 1.21 8.91 -5.31
N ALA A 36 0.02 8.41 -5.68
CA ALA A 36 -0.57 7.24 -5.04
C ALA A 36 0.28 6.00 -5.25
N SER A 37 0.93 5.85 -6.40
CA SER A 37 1.88 4.76 -6.65
C SER A 37 3.06 4.81 -5.69
N GLY A 38 3.58 6.01 -5.44
CA GLY A 38 4.66 6.21 -4.47
C GLY A 38 4.23 5.86 -3.06
N VAL A 39 3.05 6.31 -2.66
CA VAL A 39 2.48 5.98 -1.35
C VAL A 39 2.31 4.47 -1.20
N THR A 40 1.72 3.82 -2.18
CA THR A 40 1.48 2.37 -2.16
C THR A 40 2.79 1.60 -2.10
N PHE A 41 3.78 2.01 -2.88
CA PHE A 41 5.07 1.36 -2.89
C PHE A 41 5.76 1.44 -1.53
N ARG A 42 5.69 2.60 -0.88
CA ARG A 42 6.26 2.79 0.47
C ARG A 42 5.50 1.99 1.52
N LEU A 43 4.17 1.98 1.43
CA LEU A 43 3.34 1.21 2.35
C LEU A 43 3.69 -0.28 2.29
N LEU A 44 3.72 -0.83 1.09
CA LEU A 44 4.01 -2.26 0.92
C LEU A 44 5.46 -2.59 1.29
N GLY A 45 6.40 -1.71 0.96
CA GLY A 45 7.79 -1.89 1.37
C GLY A 45 7.95 -1.97 2.87
N ALA A 46 7.32 -1.05 3.60
CA ALA A 46 7.35 -1.04 5.06
C ALA A 46 6.66 -2.28 5.64
N ALA A 47 5.50 -2.64 5.11
CA ALA A 47 4.75 -3.80 5.58
C ALA A 47 5.52 -5.11 5.34
N PHE A 48 6.17 -5.26 4.20
CA PHE A 48 6.95 -6.46 3.91
C PHE A 48 8.13 -6.58 4.86
N GLU A 49 8.78 -5.47 5.15
CA GLU A 49 9.91 -5.47 6.08
C GLU A 49 9.47 -5.78 7.51
N ASP A 50 8.35 -5.19 7.94
CA ASP A 50 7.86 -5.39 9.31
C ASP A 50 7.26 -6.77 9.52
N LEU A 51 6.52 -7.28 8.54
CA LEU A 51 5.78 -8.54 8.67
C LEU A 51 6.59 -9.76 8.24
N CYS A 52 7.51 -9.58 7.28
CA CYS A 52 8.29 -10.67 6.70
C CYS A 52 9.77 -10.28 6.59
N PRO A 53 10.45 -9.99 7.73
CA PRO A 53 11.81 -9.46 7.67
C PRO A 53 12.85 -10.44 7.12
N ASN A 54 12.56 -11.74 7.17
CA ASN A 54 13.52 -12.78 6.81
C ASN A 54 13.05 -13.68 5.68
N GLU A 55 11.99 -13.28 4.98
CA GLU A 55 11.45 -14.09 3.90
C GLU A 55 10.81 -13.23 2.82
N ILE A 56 10.68 -13.80 1.63
CA ILE A 56 9.88 -13.21 0.57
C ILE A 56 8.42 -13.56 0.86
N PRO A 57 7.54 -12.56 1.07
CA PRO A 57 6.16 -12.86 1.46
C PRO A 57 5.36 -13.50 0.33
N HIS A 58 4.50 -14.44 0.70
CA HIS A 58 3.53 -15.00 -0.24
C HIS A 58 2.44 -13.96 -0.49
N ARG A 59 2.21 -13.60 -1.74
CA ARG A 59 1.32 -12.49 -2.11
C ARG A 59 -0.10 -12.68 -1.63
N GLU A 60 -0.56 -13.89 -1.48
CA GLU A 60 -1.96 -14.18 -1.13
C GLU A 60 -2.22 -14.29 0.36
N TYR A 61 -1.19 -14.12 1.21
CA TYR A 61 -1.37 -14.21 2.66
C TYR A 61 -1.60 -12.87 3.32
N PHE A 62 -1.61 -11.77 2.56
CA PHE A 62 -1.90 -10.43 3.07
C PHE A 62 -3.39 -10.15 3.13
N ARG A 63 -3.79 -9.41 4.16
CA ARG A 63 -5.12 -8.81 4.28
C ARG A 63 -4.95 -7.35 4.61
N PHE A 64 -5.85 -6.52 4.06
CA PHE A 64 -5.77 -5.07 4.21
C PHE A 64 -7.10 -4.53 4.72
N ARG A 65 -7.02 -3.60 5.66
CA ARG A 65 -8.16 -2.78 6.07
C ARG A 65 -7.71 -1.33 6.09
N THR A 66 -8.47 -0.45 5.46
CA THR A 66 -8.08 0.95 5.33
C THR A 66 -9.28 1.87 5.43
N SER A 67 -9.04 3.10 5.92
CA SER A 67 -10.03 4.16 5.88
C SER A 67 -9.98 4.96 4.58
N PHE A 68 -9.01 4.71 3.71
CA PHE A 68 -8.81 5.48 2.49
C PHE A 68 -9.49 4.80 1.30
N PRO A 69 -10.47 5.46 0.66
CA PRO A 69 -11.22 4.85 -0.44
C PRO A 69 -10.63 5.07 -1.82
N GLY A 70 -9.44 5.66 -1.94
CA GLY A 70 -8.86 6.02 -3.23
C GLY A 70 -8.52 4.82 -4.11
N ASP A 71 -8.83 4.93 -5.40
CA ASP A 71 -8.69 3.84 -6.36
C ASP A 71 -7.24 3.51 -6.69
N GLU A 72 -6.37 4.51 -6.77
CA GLU A 72 -5.00 4.31 -7.23
C GLU A 72 -4.17 3.52 -6.22
N VAL A 73 -4.38 3.76 -4.93
CA VAL A 73 -3.72 2.95 -3.89
C VAL A 73 -4.25 1.52 -3.92
N ARG A 74 -5.57 1.38 -4.05
CA ARG A 74 -6.21 0.08 -4.18
C ARG A 74 -5.64 -0.69 -5.38
N ASP A 75 -5.49 -0.03 -6.51
CA ASP A 75 -4.95 -0.66 -7.72
C ASP A 75 -3.52 -1.18 -7.51
N GLY A 76 -2.67 -0.42 -6.86
CA GLY A 76 -1.30 -0.87 -6.58
C GLY A 76 -1.26 -2.07 -5.65
N ILE A 77 -2.10 -2.07 -4.63
CA ILE A 77 -2.22 -3.22 -3.72
C ILE A 77 -2.75 -4.44 -4.48
N GLU A 78 -3.72 -4.24 -5.36
CA GLU A 78 -4.25 -5.32 -6.20
C GLU A 78 -3.17 -5.92 -7.10
N LEU A 79 -2.39 -5.07 -7.76
CA LEU A 79 -1.34 -5.54 -8.65
C LEU A 79 -0.36 -6.45 -7.90
N VAL A 80 0.07 -6.04 -6.72
CA VAL A 80 1.12 -6.75 -5.98
C VAL A 80 0.57 -7.98 -5.25
N THR A 81 -0.62 -7.89 -4.65
CA THR A 81 -1.12 -8.91 -3.71
C THR A 81 -2.38 -9.64 -4.16
N ARG A 82 -3.09 -9.14 -5.17
CA ARG A 82 -4.38 -9.66 -5.62
C ARG A 82 -5.47 -9.59 -4.55
N ALA A 83 -5.27 -8.74 -3.54
CA ALA A 83 -6.14 -8.71 -2.37
C ALA A 83 -7.54 -8.19 -2.66
N VAL A 84 -7.68 -7.26 -3.61
CA VAL A 84 -8.99 -6.71 -3.96
C VAL A 84 -9.84 -7.77 -4.66
N LEU A 85 -9.29 -8.38 -5.71
CA LEU A 85 -10.00 -9.39 -6.47
C LEU A 85 -10.38 -10.59 -5.61
N LYS A 86 -9.51 -10.96 -4.67
CA LYS A 86 -9.68 -12.18 -3.87
C LYS A 86 -10.30 -11.91 -2.50
N GLY A 87 -10.89 -10.74 -2.29
CA GLY A 87 -11.68 -10.47 -1.10
C GLY A 87 -10.90 -10.26 0.19
N ARG A 88 -9.65 -9.76 0.08
CA ARG A 88 -8.80 -9.51 1.25
C ARG A 88 -8.47 -8.04 1.43
N TYR A 89 -9.24 -7.14 0.79
CA TYR A 89 -9.07 -5.70 0.89
C TYR A 89 -10.41 -5.09 1.32
N PHE A 90 -10.41 -4.41 2.47
CA PHE A 90 -11.62 -3.87 3.07
C PHE A 90 -11.46 -2.39 3.33
N VAL A 91 -12.44 -1.59 2.89
CA VAL A 91 -12.47 -0.15 3.12
C VAL A 91 -13.53 0.15 4.17
N ASP A 92 -13.12 0.84 5.22
CA ASP A 92 -14.01 1.32 6.27
C ASP A 92 -13.52 2.70 6.72
N THR A 93 -14.20 3.75 6.27
CA THR A 93 -13.77 5.12 6.54
C THR A 93 -13.84 5.51 8.01
N SER A 94 -14.48 4.71 8.85
CA SER A 94 -14.64 5.00 10.28
C SER A 94 -13.47 4.52 11.16
N ILE A 95 -12.54 3.73 10.63
CA ILE A 95 -11.51 3.11 11.47
C ILE A 95 -10.29 3.96 11.75
N ALA A 96 -10.14 5.08 11.04
CA ALA A 96 -8.93 5.91 11.16
C ALA A 96 -8.87 6.57 12.54
N PRO A 97 -7.71 6.52 13.22
CA PRO A 97 -7.50 7.31 14.43
C PRO A 97 -7.43 8.80 14.09
N ASP A 98 -7.68 9.65 15.11
CA ASP A 98 -7.74 11.10 14.90
C ASP A 98 -6.45 11.70 14.35
N PHE A 99 -5.31 11.09 14.65
CA PHE A 99 -4.02 11.60 14.18
C PHE A 99 -3.74 11.28 12.70
N ALA A 100 -4.50 10.39 12.08
CA ALA A 100 -4.25 10.03 10.68
C ALA A 100 -4.60 11.21 9.76
N PRO A 101 -3.74 11.55 8.79
CA PRO A 101 -4.00 12.72 7.94
C PRO A 101 -5.16 12.47 6.99
N GLN A 102 -6.01 13.49 6.87
CA GLN A 102 -7.08 13.48 5.86
C GLN A 102 -6.48 13.72 4.48
N THR A 103 -7.07 13.10 3.48
CA THR A 103 -6.60 13.25 2.10
C THR A 103 -7.44 14.28 1.35
N PRO A 104 -6.89 14.89 0.29
CA PRO A 104 -7.68 15.76 -0.58
C PRO A 104 -8.82 15.03 -1.28
N ALA A 105 -8.69 13.72 -1.44
CA ALA A 105 -9.66 12.91 -2.17
C ALA A 105 -10.80 12.39 -1.30
N ASN A 106 -10.69 12.46 0.02
CA ASN A 106 -11.67 11.94 0.97
C ASN A 106 -11.09 10.79 1.79
N GLY A 107 -11.50 10.70 3.05
CA GLY A 107 -11.01 9.66 3.95
C GLY A 107 -9.59 9.92 4.47
N ALA A 108 -9.25 9.28 5.57
CA ALA A 108 -7.95 9.43 6.19
C ALA A 108 -6.96 8.38 5.67
N MET A 109 -5.69 8.76 5.61
CA MET A 109 -4.61 7.88 5.12
C MET A 109 -4.16 6.97 6.27
N TYR A 110 -4.88 5.88 6.46
CA TYR A 110 -4.62 4.90 7.50
C TYR A 110 -4.83 3.50 6.94
N PHE A 111 -3.85 2.62 7.19
CA PHE A 111 -3.88 1.25 6.67
C PHE A 111 -3.52 0.27 7.75
N GLU A 112 -4.26 -0.82 7.83
CA GLU A 112 -3.90 -1.99 8.63
C GLU A 112 -3.53 -3.10 7.65
N VAL A 113 -2.35 -3.66 7.83
CA VAL A 113 -1.85 -4.74 6.98
C VAL A 113 -1.57 -5.95 7.85
N ALA A 114 -2.20 -7.07 7.52
CA ALA A 114 -1.99 -8.33 8.20
C ALA A 114 -1.33 -9.34 7.26
N TYR A 115 -0.46 -10.15 7.82
CA TYR A 115 0.15 -11.28 7.12
C TYR A 115 0.11 -12.47 8.04
N LEU A 116 -0.70 -13.47 7.69
CA LEU A 116 -0.99 -14.62 8.55
C LEU A 116 -1.50 -14.14 9.92
N ASP A 117 -0.79 -14.40 11.00
CA ASP A 117 -1.21 -14.08 12.37
C ASP A 117 -0.62 -12.77 12.91
N ARG A 118 0.06 -11.99 12.07
CA ARG A 118 0.68 -10.71 12.48
C ARG A 118 0.03 -9.56 11.74
N ALA A 119 0.02 -8.39 12.37
CA ALA A 119 -0.55 -7.19 11.77
C ALA A 119 0.16 -5.94 12.28
N PHE A 120 0.26 -4.94 11.40
CA PHE A 120 0.77 -3.61 11.71
C PHE A 120 -0.15 -2.56 11.12
N ALA A 121 -0.18 -1.40 11.77
CA ALA A 121 -0.94 -0.25 11.30
C ALA A 121 0.01 0.82 10.79
N TYR A 122 -0.38 1.51 9.72
CA TYR A 122 0.43 2.53 9.06
C TYR A 122 -0.38 3.78 8.83
N SER A 123 0.22 4.93 9.10
CA SER A 123 -0.29 6.20 8.62
C SER A 123 0.89 7.01 8.08
N PHE A 124 0.58 8.06 7.33
CA PHE A 124 1.60 8.85 6.64
C PHE A 124 1.72 10.23 7.26
N ASP A 125 2.88 10.85 7.08
CA ASP A 125 3.11 12.22 7.49
C ASP A 125 2.18 13.14 6.70
N HIS A 126 1.67 14.20 7.34
CA HIS A 126 0.82 15.20 6.69
C HIS A 126 1.49 15.83 5.47
N ASN A 127 2.81 15.92 5.46
CA ASN A 127 3.57 16.52 4.38
C ASN A 127 3.53 15.73 3.06
N ILE A 128 3.01 14.50 3.09
CA ILE A 128 2.84 13.71 1.88
C ILE A 128 1.80 14.32 0.94
N PHE A 129 0.86 15.12 1.48
CA PHE A 129 -0.23 15.70 0.70
C PHE A 129 0.21 17.07 0.18
N THR A 130 0.82 17.06 -0.99
CA THR A 130 1.30 18.24 -1.67
C THR A 130 0.19 18.82 -2.57
N LYS A 131 0.47 19.99 -3.12
CA LYS A 131 -0.42 20.60 -4.09
C LYS A 131 -0.60 19.70 -5.32
N GLU A 132 0.47 19.03 -5.72
CA GLU A 132 0.44 18.11 -6.86
C GLU A 132 -0.52 16.96 -6.62
N TRP A 133 -0.57 16.44 -5.40
CA TRP A 133 -1.55 15.39 -5.06
C TRP A 133 -2.97 15.94 -5.23
N ALA A 134 -3.25 17.13 -4.71
CA ALA A 134 -4.58 17.70 -4.77
C ALA A 134 -5.04 17.97 -6.20
N ASP A 135 -4.11 18.29 -7.08
CA ASP A 135 -4.38 18.61 -8.49
C ASP A 135 -4.45 17.36 -9.38
N GLU A 136 -4.08 16.22 -8.85
CA GLU A 136 -4.19 14.95 -9.56
C GLU A 136 -5.65 14.55 -9.78
#